data_335e97460edbd8303b285e12af705b8c
#
_entry.id   335e97460edbd8303b285e12af705b8c
#
_cell.length_a   1.000
_cell.length_b   1.000
_cell.length_c   1.000
_cell.angle_alpha   90.00
_cell.angle_beta   90.00
_cell.angle_gamma   90.00
#
_symmetry.space_group_name_H-M   'P 1'
#
loop_
_entity.id
_entity.type
_entity.pdbx_description
1 polymer ?
#
loop_
_entity_poly.entity_id
_entity_poly.type
_entity_poly.pdbx_seq_one_letter_code
_entity_poly.pdbx_strand_id
1 'polypeptide(L)'
;MSKKIMMALLASVCLLTSATAVTEYATLQTVQAATKGKVQVKGSKKVRLCTSKGKKTNYYVYAGRKYSYSKKGYIRIGKKKYSAYKLNANSYWILAKSVKTVKNTAPATNLYAQAAIRMPSGYTLSALLDAYKGSPSPEFVKASMEGMEINNFSRIVAGESKDDDKMIDPDHLSANDKKELAEFSLRVINSAREQLGLRPWVYSEGTQKLADDVAKEYQDHGHSIKDNGHYVAGIVRACKKNGLNLDDNYVEDLAGFTINKKTMPMSEMKRDIYFGLKQMIFGFAGAGEAQRGDRNLYREWEHAGDVFNTQGSRYDGDYNYYGFSISRTGNIYSMHFISVPSFIVDSKEFNNSFRP
;
A
#
# COMPACT_ATOMS: atom_id res chain seq x y z
N MET A 1 -18.46 -5.24 29.80
CA MET A 1 -19.29 -4.76 28.67
C MET A 1 -18.36 -4.53 27.49
N SER A 2 -18.26 -5.51 26.61
CA SER A 2 -17.43 -5.45 25.40
C SER A 2 -18.11 -4.55 24.39
N LYS A 3 -17.53 -3.41 24.05
CA LYS A 3 -17.94 -2.61 22.90
C LYS A 3 -17.42 -3.30 21.65
N LYS A 4 -18.26 -4.09 20.99
CA LYS A 4 -18.03 -4.56 19.63
C LYS A 4 -17.83 -3.34 18.73
N ILE A 5 -16.60 -3.12 18.27
CA ILE A 5 -16.33 -2.25 17.14
C ILE A 5 -16.78 -3.06 15.94
N MET A 6 -17.97 -2.78 15.46
CA MET A 6 -18.55 -3.38 14.27
C MET A 6 -17.88 -2.70 13.07
N MET A 7 -16.77 -3.25 12.58
CA MET A 7 -16.25 -2.94 11.25
C MET A 7 -17.06 -3.78 10.26
N ALA A 8 -17.89 -3.11 9.48
CA ALA A 8 -18.48 -3.74 8.30
C ALA A 8 -17.40 -3.83 7.21
N LEU A 9 -16.76 -4.99 7.09
CA LEU A 9 -15.96 -5.32 5.91
C LEU A 9 -16.91 -5.61 4.76
N LEU A 10 -17.08 -4.64 3.87
CA LEU A 10 -17.57 -4.91 2.52
C LEU A 10 -16.40 -5.49 1.73
N ALA A 11 -16.49 -6.78 1.44
CA ALA A 11 -15.49 -7.47 0.65
C ALA A 11 -15.51 -6.96 -0.79
N SER A 12 -14.46 -6.28 -1.18
CA SER A 12 -14.26 -5.74 -2.51
C SER A 12 -13.40 -6.68 -3.35
N VAL A 13 -13.92 -7.11 -4.48
CA VAL A 13 -13.28 -8.07 -5.38
C VAL A 13 -12.65 -7.38 -6.57
N CYS A 14 -11.31 -7.31 -6.60
CA CYS A 14 -10.56 -6.85 -7.77
C CYS A 14 -10.29 -8.00 -8.75
N LEU A 15 -10.96 -8.03 -9.90
CA LEU A 15 -10.79 -9.02 -10.96
C LEU A 15 -9.94 -8.47 -12.10
N LEU A 16 -8.82 -9.14 -12.36
CA LEU A 16 -7.99 -8.90 -13.54
C LEU A 16 -8.42 -9.78 -14.71
N THR A 17 -8.83 -9.20 -15.81
CA THR A 17 -8.95 -9.88 -17.09
C THR A 17 -7.74 -9.53 -17.95
N SER A 18 -6.95 -10.52 -18.34
CA SER A 18 -5.82 -10.33 -19.25
C SER A 18 -6.34 -10.06 -20.66
N ALA A 19 -6.49 -8.79 -21.02
CA ALA A 19 -6.65 -8.38 -22.40
C ALA A 19 -5.27 -8.03 -22.98
N THR A 20 -4.86 -8.70 -24.04
CA THR A 20 -3.68 -8.32 -24.84
C THR A 20 -3.97 -6.99 -25.53
N ALA A 21 -3.50 -5.89 -24.93
CA ALA A 21 -3.56 -4.57 -25.54
C ALA A 21 -2.27 -4.29 -26.31
N VAL A 22 -2.42 -4.03 -27.59
CA VAL A 22 -1.40 -3.44 -28.46
C VAL A 22 -1.19 -2.00 -28.03
N THR A 23 0.03 -1.65 -27.69
CA THR A 23 0.40 -0.33 -27.17
C THR A 23 0.76 0.63 -28.29
N GLU A 24 -0.01 1.71 -28.45
CA GLU A 24 0.45 2.94 -29.10
C GLU A 24 1.16 3.84 -28.07
N TYR A 25 2.39 4.23 -28.41
CA TYR A 25 3.20 5.11 -27.57
C TYR A 25 2.83 6.57 -27.81
N ALA A 26 2.19 7.19 -26.82
CA ALA A 26 2.10 8.65 -26.72
C ALA A 26 3.06 9.13 -25.64
N THR A 27 4.06 9.92 -26.01
CA THR A 27 4.95 10.62 -25.09
C THR A 27 4.20 11.75 -24.41
N LEU A 28 3.72 11.53 -23.19
CA LEU A 28 3.15 12.56 -22.34
C LEU A 28 4.21 13.19 -21.45
N GLN A 29 4.44 14.47 -21.64
CA GLN A 29 5.22 15.29 -20.71
C GLN A 29 4.47 15.37 -19.37
N THR A 30 5.09 14.83 -18.34
CA THR A 30 4.56 14.83 -16.97
C THR A 30 4.64 16.23 -16.38
N VAL A 31 3.49 16.81 -16.05
CA VAL A 31 3.42 17.94 -15.12
C VAL A 31 3.65 17.37 -13.71
N GLN A 32 4.88 17.37 -13.27
CA GLN A 32 5.22 17.09 -11.87
C GLN A 32 4.56 18.14 -10.98
N ALA A 33 3.64 17.75 -10.10
CA ALA A 33 3.32 18.54 -8.93
C ALA A 33 4.63 18.67 -8.12
N ALA A 34 5.19 19.89 -8.14
CA ALA A 34 6.59 20.12 -7.81
C ALA A 34 6.89 19.79 -6.34
N THR A 35 7.40 18.60 -6.09
CA THR A 35 8.14 18.30 -4.86
C THR A 35 9.33 19.26 -4.82
N LYS A 36 9.25 20.32 -4.01
CA LYS A 36 10.31 21.31 -3.91
C LYS A 36 11.54 20.81 -3.15
N GLY A 37 11.45 19.63 -2.52
CA GLY A 37 12.57 18.98 -1.84
C GLY A 37 12.14 18.06 -0.70
N LYS A 38 13.13 17.51 0.00
CA LYS A 38 12.94 16.67 1.19
C LYS A 38 13.52 17.35 2.44
N VAL A 39 12.89 17.12 3.59
CA VAL A 39 13.38 17.50 4.91
C VAL A 39 13.51 16.28 5.79
N GLN A 40 14.52 16.23 6.66
CA GLN A 40 14.70 15.17 7.66
C GLN A 40 14.42 15.74 9.05
N VAL A 41 13.61 15.04 9.84
CA VAL A 41 13.27 15.45 11.21
C VAL A 41 14.48 15.30 12.12
N LYS A 42 14.80 16.35 12.86
CA LYS A 42 15.91 16.39 13.82
C LYS A 42 15.53 15.77 15.16
N GLY A 43 16.57 15.39 15.94
CA GLY A 43 16.42 14.91 17.31
C GLY A 43 16.01 13.45 17.41
N SER A 44 15.55 13.04 18.59
CA SER A 44 15.18 11.66 18.94
C SER A 44 13.69 11.46 19.22
N LYS A 45 12.89 12.53 19.20
CA LYS A 45 11.47 12.50 19.55
C LYS A 45 10.60 12.79 18.33
N LYS A 46 9.32 12.34 18.37
CA LYS A 46 8.32 12.72 17.38
C LYS A 46 8.01 14.23 17.47
N VAL A 47 7.74 14.83 16.31
CA VAL A 47 7.41 16.26 16.18
C VAL A 47 5.95 16.38 15.73
N ARG A 48 5.16 17.17 16.48
CA ARG A 48 3.77 17.46 16.15
C ARG A 48 3.67 18.44 14.98
N LEU A 49 2.79 18.16 14.04
CA LEU A 49 2.50 19.02 12.89
C LEU A 49 1.53 20.15 13.26
N CYS A 50 1.51 21.18 12.43
CA CYS A 50 0.62 22.34 12.57
C CYS A 50 -0.22 22.57 11.31
N THR A 51 -1.40 23.16 11.46
CA THR A 51 -2.17 23.70 10.32
C THR A 51 -1.48 24.93 9.73
N SER A 52 -1.95 25.40 8.59
CA SER A 52 -1.49 26.67 7.98
C SER A 52 -1.69 27.90 8.90
N LYS A 53 -2.67 27.83 9.80
CA LYS A 53 -2.97 28.86 10.82
C LYS A 53 -2.17 28.67 12.11
N GLY A 54 -1.23 27.72 12.16
CA GLY A 54 -0.36 27.47 13.29
C GLY A 54 -0.98 26.73 14.47
N LYS A 55 -2.21 26.20 14.35
CA LYS A 55 -2.80 25.32 15.36
C LYS A 55 -2.12 23.96 15.34
N LYS A 56 -1.80 23.40 16.51
CA LYS A 56 -1.26 22.05 16.64
C LYS A 56 -2.31 21.04 16.21
N THR A 57 -1.90 20.02 15.46
CA THR A 57 -2.72 18.88 15.02
C THR A 57 -2.48 17.67 15.91
N ASN A 58 -3.22 16.59 15.71
CA ASN A 58 -2.94 15.29 16.34
C ASN A 58 -1.94 14.46 15.53
N TYR A 59 -1.43 14.98 14.41
CA TYR A 59 -0.48 14.30 13.54
C TYR A 59 0.95 14.58 13.95
N TYR A 60 1.80 13.56 13.84
CA TYR A 60 3.20 13.57 14.21
C TYR A 60 4.07 13.06 13.07
N VAL A 61 5.29 13.54 13.02
CA VAL A 61 6.40 13.01 12.21
C VAL A 61 7.53 12.56 13.12
N TYR A 62 8.31 11.59 12.68
CA TYR A 62 9.25 10.88 13.54
C TYR A 62 10.68 11.33 13.28
N ALA A 63 11.49 11.39 14.33
CA ALA A 63 12.90 11.75 14.28
C ALA A 63 13.68 10.85 13.30
N GLY A 64 14.65 11.43 12.60
CA GLY A 64 15.46 10.73 11.61
C GLY A 64 14.78 10.49 10.25
N ARG A 65 13.46 10.56 10.17
CA ARG A 65 12.70 10.34 8.95
C ARG A 65 12.79 11.51 7.97
N LYS A 66 12.73 11.18 6.68
CA LYS A 66 12.69 12.14 5.57
C LYS A 66 11.26 12.30 5.06
N TYR A 67 10.85 13.53 4.83
CA TYR A 67 9.50 13.87 4.35
C TYR A 67 9.62 14.83 3.18
N SER A 68 8.87 14.57 2.11
CA SER A 68 8.76 15.46 0.96
C SER A 68 7.92 16.68 1.32
N TYR A 69 8.25 17.85 0.77
CA TYR A 69 7.48 19.07 0.95
C TYR A 69 7.16 19.75 -0.38
N SER A 70 5.96 20.34 -0.47
CA SER A 70 5.48 21.09 -1.64
C SER A 70 5.74 22.59 -1.53
N LYS A 71 5.87 23.12 -0.31
CA LYS A 71 6.02 24.55 -0.09
C LYS A 71 6.91 24.85 1.14
N LYS A 72 7.83 25.78 0.97
CA LYS A 72 8.51 26.48 2.08
C LYS A 72 7.82 27.82 2.29
N GLY A 73 7.50 28.15 3.53
CA GLY A 73 6.78 29.38 3.85
C GLY A 73 6.82 29.69 5.34
N TYR A 74 5.81 30.43 5.80
CA TYR A 74 5.69 30.84 7.19
C TYR A 74 4.31 30.50 7.72
N ILE A 75 4.25 30.08 8.99
CA ILE A 75 3.02 29.97 9.77
C ILE A 75 3.09 30.88 10.99
N ARG A 76 1.94 31.35 11.49
CA ARG A 76 1.85 32.15 12.72
C ARG A 76 1.43 31.26 13.87
N ILE A 77 2.18 31.31 14.98
CA ILE A 77 1.82 30.66 16.25
C ILE A 77 1.75 31.76 17.31
N GLY A 78 0.52 32.09 17.72
CA GLY A 78 0.26 33.29 18.50
C GLY A 78 0.66 34.53 17.69
N LYS A 79 1.39 35.45 18.31
CA LYS A 79 1.85 36.70 17.67
C LYS A 79 3.16 36.53 16.85
N LYS A 80 3.81 35.34 16.90
CA LYS A 80 5.11 35.10 16.24
C LYS A 80 4.97 34.37 14.92
N LYS A 81 5.83 34.74 13.95
CA LYS A 81 5.92 34.13 12.63
C LYS A 81 7.09 33.15 12.59
N TYR A 82 6.86 31.93 12.09
CA TYR A 82 7.85 30.86 12.04
C TYR A 82 8.00 30.35 10.62
N SER A 83 9.25 30.14 10.18
CA SER A 83 9.53 29.44 8.93
C SER A 83 9.12 27.97 9.07
N ALA A 84 8.48 27.42 8.04
CA ALA A 84 7.94 26.07 8.04
C ALA A 84 7.88 25.47 6.63
N TYR A 85 7.74 24.15 6.56
CA TYR A 85 7.58 23.38 5.33
C TYR A 85 6.21 22.74 5.33
N LYS A 86 5.44 22.89 4.22
CA LYS A 86 4.20 22.17 3.99
C LYS A 86 4.55 20.77 3.46
N LEU A 87 4.26 19.73 4.23
CA LEU A 87 4.51 18.35 3.84
C LEU A 87 3.50 17.89 2.78
N ASN A 88 3.95 17.04 1.85
CA ASN A 88 3.09 16.51 0.80
C ASN A 88 2.03 15.56 1.37
N ALA A 89 2.43 14.72 2.32
CA ALA A 89 1.63 13.61 2.84
C ALA A 89 0.29 14.01 3.47
N ASN A 90 0.19 15.21 4.07
CA ASN A 90 -0.98 15.55 4.89
C ASN A 90 -1.37 17.03 4.85
N SER A 91 -0.80 17.80 3.93
CA SER A 91 -1.02 19.26 3.84
C SER A 91 -0.72 20.06 5.10
N TYR A 92 -0.20 19.44 6.16
CA TYR A 92 0.21 20.11 7.39
C TYR A 92 1.64 20.64 7.31
N TRP A 93 1.99 21.47 8.29
CA TRP A 93 3.24 22.18 8.32
C TRP A 93 4.14 21.70 9.46
N ILE A 94 5.42 21.54 9.15
CA ILE A 94 6.47 21.32 10.15
C ILE A 94 7.36 22.55 10.25
N LEU A 95 7.69 22.95 11.49
CA LEU A 95 8.57 24.09 11.71
C LEU A 95 9.98 23.81 11.19
N ALA A 96 10.58 24.78 10.49
CA ALA A 96 11.90 24.63 9.91
C ALA A 96 12.99 24.32 10.95
N LYS A 97 12.84 24.80 12.19
CA LYS A 97 13.76 24.48 13.29
C LYS A 97 13.79 23.00 13.66
N SER A 98 12.72 22.26 13.41
CA SER A 98 12.57 20.84 13.73
C SER A 98 13.13 19.91 12.65
N VAL A 99 13.60 20.45 11.53
CA VAL A 99 14.10 19.67 10.39
C VAL A 99 15.42 20.21 9.87
N LYS A 100 16.12 19.38 9.11
CA LYS A 100 17.20 19.81 8.20
C LYS A 100 16.78 19.50 6.76
N THR A 101 17.14 20.38 5.83
CA THR A 101 16.95 20.11 4.40
C THR A 101 17.87 18.96 3.99
N VAL A 102 17.34 18.04 3.23
CA VAL A 102 18.11 16.99 2.57
C VAL A 102 18.45 17.53 1.19
N LYS A 103 19.74 17.59 0.84
CA LYS A 103 20.13 17.85 -0.55
C LYS A 103 19.48 16.76 -1.41
N ASN A 104 18.75 17.17 -2.44
CA ASN A 104 18.41 16.25 -3.51
C ASN A 104 19.72 15.87 -4.22
N THR A 105 20.46 14.93 -3.66
CA THR A 105 21.20 14.06 -4.55
C THR A 105 20.10 13.37 -5.34
N ALA A 106 20.03 13.63 -6.65
CA ALA A 106 19.26 12.76 -7.54
C ALA A 106 19.57 11.35 -7.06
N PRO A 107 18.56 10.50 -6.72
CA PRO A 107 18.87 9.14 -6.40
C PRO A 107 19.73 8.66 -7.57
N ALA A 108 20.86 8.04 -7.27
CA ALA A 108 21.52 7.16 -8.24
C ALA A 108 20.36 6.37 -8.82
N THR A 109 20.19 6.41 -10.13
CA THR A 109 19.10 5.80 -10.88
C THR A 109 18.95 4.39 -10.34
N ASN A 110 18.09 4.26 -9.32
CA ASN A 110 17.87 2.97 -8.68
C ASN A 110 16.98 2.26 -9.67
N LEU A 111 17.50 1.24 -10.27
CA LEU A 111 16.88 0.43 -11.30
C LEU A 111 15.51 -0.12 -10.87
N TYR A 112 15.22 -0.10 -9.57
CA TYR A 112 13.92 -0.42 -8.96
C TYR A 112 12.96 0.78 -8.82
N ALA A 113 13.37 1.98 -9.21
CA ALA A 113 12.56 3.20 -9.06
C ALA A 113 11.31 3.20 -9.94
N GLN A 114 11.17 2.26 -10.85
CA GLN A 114 10.09 2.20 -11.82
C GLN A 114 8.94 1.27 -11.42
N ALA A 115 9.16 0.36 -10.47
CA ALA A 115 8.06 -0.35 -9.80
C ALA A 115 7.48 0.45 -8.63
N ALA A 116 7.87 1.71 -8.45
CA ALA A 116 7.38 2.55 -7.37
C ALA A 116 6.03 3.19 -7.72
N ILE A 117 5.13 3.23 -6.76
CA ILE A 117 3.91 4.03 -6.84
C ILE A 117 4.24 5.49 -6.55
N ARG A 118 3.84 6.38 -7.45
CA ARG A 118 3.91 7.84 -7.27
C ARG A 118 2.58 8.34 -6.72
N MET A 119 2.63 9.04 -5.58
CA MET A 119 1.43 9.56 -4.94
C MET A 119 1.10 10.94 -5.49
N PRO A 120 -0.11 11.15 -6.03
CA PRO A 120 -0.58 12.47 -6.49
C PRO A 120 -0.64 13.49 -5.33
N SER A 121 -0.53 14.76 -5.66
CA SER A 121 -0.45 15.82 -4.64
C SER A 121 -1.72 15.98 -3.80
N GLY A 122 -2.87 15.61 -4.33
CA GLY A 122 -4.17 15.62 -3.66
C GLY A 122 -4.46 14.39 -2.80
N TYR A 123 -3.67 13.33 -2.93
CA TYR A 123 -3.81 12.13 -2.11
C TYR A 123 -3.16 12.35 -0.74
N THR A 124 -3.97 12.48 0.30
CA THR A 124 -3.51 12.74 1.67
C THR A 124 -4.11 11.74 2.64
N LEU A 125 -3.41 11.44 3.75
CA LEU A 125 -3.92 10.52 4.77
C LEU A 125 -5.23 11.01 5.41
N SER A 126 -5.44 12.32 5.53
CA SER A 126 -6.70 12.86 6.05
C SER A 126 -7.85 12.60 5.08
N ALA A 127 -7.64 12.81 3.77
CA ALA A 127 -8.68 12.57 2.79
C ALA A 127 -8.93 11.05 2.58
N LEU A 128 -7.88 10.23 2.72
CA LEU A 128 -8.04 8.78 2.76
C LEU A 128 -8.89 8.33 3.94
N LEU A 129 -8.69 8.90 5.14
CA LEU A 129 -9.49 8.57 6.31
C LEU A 129 -10.97 8.91 6.12
N ASP A 130 -11.25 10.04 5.46
CA ASP A 130 -12.63 10.42 5.12
C ASP A 130 -13.23 9.44 4.10
N ALA A 131 -12.45 9.03 3.09
CA ALA A 131 -12.86 8.05 2.08
C ALA A 131 -13.07 6.66 2.70
N TYR A 132 -12.15 6.20 3.57
CA TYR A 132 -12.28 4.97 4.35
C TYR A 132 -13.58 4.91 5.15
N LYS A 133 -14.05 6.07 5.65
CA LYS A 133 -15.32 6.20 6.35
C LYS A 133 -16.53 6.39 5.43
N GLY A 134 -16.37 6.16 4.13
CA GLY A 134 -17.44 6.25 3.15
C GLY A 134 -17.79 7.66 2.68
N SER A 135 -16.94 8.66 2.94
CA SER A 135 -17.16 10.06 2.58
C SER A 135 -15.99 10.66 1.77
N PRO A 136 -15.66 10.09 0.59
CA PRO A 136 -14.56 10.60 -0.23
C PRO A 136 -14.90 11.98 -0.81
N SER A 137 -13.99 12.95 -0.69
CA SER A 137 -14.16 14.23 -1.37
C SER A 137 -13.95 14.10 -2.88
N PRO A 138 -14.61 14.96 -3.71
CA PRO A 138 -14.38 14.98 -5.15
C PRO A 138 -12.91 15.16 -5.55
N GLU A 139 -12.15 15.95 -4.78
CA GLU A 139 -10.73 16.21 -5.00
C GLU A 139 -9.89 14.97 -4.69
N PHE A 140 -10.26 14.18 -3.69
CA PHE A 140 -9.58 12.92 -3.37
C PHE A 140 -9.83 11.85 -4.43
N VAL A 141 -11.08 11.72 -4.91
CA VAL A 141 -11.41 10.83 -6.03
C VAL A 141 -10.61 11.21 -7.26
N LYS A 142 -10.51 12.52 -7.59
CA LYS A 142 -9.69 13.01 -8.70
C LYS A 142 -8.21 12.66 -8.52
N ALA A 143 -7.67 12.82 -7.31
CA ALA A 143 -6.29 12.42 -7.02
C ALA A 143 -6.09 10.90 -7.15
N SER A 144 -7.06 10.08 -6.76
CA SER A 144 -7.03 8.63 -6.96
C SER A 144 -7.03 8.27 -8.45
N MET A 145 -7.86 8.92 -9.26
CA MET A 145 -7.86 8.77 -10.72
C MET A 145 -6.52 9.17 -11.34
N GLU A 146 -5.95 10.31 -10.92
CA GLU A 146 -4.60 10.74 -11.33
C GLU A 146 -3.56 9.67 -10.97
N GLY A 147 -3.68 9.07 -9.77
CA GLY A 147 -2.80 8.00 -9.33
C GLY A 147 -2.86 6.77 -10.23
N MET A 148 -4.05 6.36 -10.65
CA MET A 148 -4.21 5.27 -11.62
C MET A 148 -3.61 5.63 -13.00
N GLU A 149 -3.68 6.87 -13.42
CA GLU A 149 -3.17 7.32 -14.73
C GLU A 149 -1.64 7.41 -14.78
N ILE A 150 -1.01 8.01 -13.76
CA ILE A 150 0.44 8.30 -13.80
C ILE A 150 1.32 7.12 -13.40
N ASN A 151 0.74 6.03 -12.90
CA ASN A 151 1.46 4.85 -12.43
C ASN A 151 1.26 3.69 -13.41
N ASN A 152 2.30 3.41 -14.16
CA ASN A 152 2.32 2.31 -15.12
C ASN A 152 3.51 1.39 -14.81
N PHE A 153 3.28 0.08 -14.81
CA PHE A 153 4.35 -0.89 -14.72
C PHE A 153 5.18 -0.85 -16.00
N SER A 154 6.46 -0.56 -15.88
CA SER A 154 7.38 -0.49 -17.01
C SER A 154 8.37 -1.63 -16.96
N ARG A 155 8.45 -2.41 -18.04
CA ARG A 155 9.45 -3.46 -18.24
C ARG A 155 10.83 -2.93 -18.64
N ILE A 156 10.91 -1.67 -19.05
CA ILE A 156 12.09 -1.10 -19.73
C ILE A 156 13.23 -0.81 -18.75
N VAL A 157 13.06 -1.12 -17.47
CA VAL A 157 14.05 -0.79 -16.48
C VAL A 157 14.89 -1.98 -16.11
N ALA A 158 16.05 -1.79 -16.47
CA ALA A 158 17.29 -2.49 -16.25
C ALA A 158 17.26 -3.57 -15.15
N GLY A 159 17.56 -4.76 -15.53
CA GLY A 159 17.53 -5.98 -14.72
C GLY A 159 16.30 -6.84 -14.95
N GLU A 160 15.26 -6.28 -15.56
CA GLU A 160 13.98 -6.99 -15.80
C GLU A 160 13.99 -7.86 -17.05
N SER A 161 14.98 -7.75 -17.94
CA SER A 161 15.20 -8.77 -18.96
C SER A 161 15.34 -10.17 -18.35
N LYS A 162 15.94 -10.28 -17.16
CA LYS A 162 16.02 -11.54 -16.43
C LYS A 162 14.65 -12.05 -15.95
N ASP A 163 13.76 -11.14 -15.61
CA ASP A 163 12.39 -11.48 -15.17
C ASP A 163 11.51 -11.89 -16.35
N ASP A 164 11.74 -11.36 -17.55
CA ASP A 164 11.06 -11.79 -18.77
C ASP A 164 11.49 -13.20 -19.19
N ASP A 165 12.74 -13.57 -18.96
CA ASP A 165 13.31 -14.89 -19.26
C ASP A 165 13.02 -15.91 -18.15
N LYS A 166 12.72 -15.48 -16.95
CA LYS A 166 12.44 -16.34 -15.79
C LYS A 166 10.99 -16.81 -15.82
N MET A 167 10.77 -18.02 -16.31
CA MET A 167 9.45 -18.65 -16.27
C MET A 167 9.16 -19.22 -14.86
N ILE A 168 7.98 -18.94 -14.34
CA ILE A 168 7.49 -19.47 -13.07
C ILE A 168 6.20 -20.24 -13.29
N ASP A 169 5.96 -21.25 -12.45
CA ASP A 169 4.68 -21.93 -12.30
C ASP A 169 3.99 -21.37 -11.04
N PRO A 170 2.92 -20.57 -11.17
CA PRO A 170 2.27 -19.96 -10.00
C PRO A 170 1.67 -20.99 -9.02
N ASP A 171 1.41 -22.22 -9.47
CA ASP A 171 0.93 -23.30 -8.60
C ASP A 171 2.05 -23.91 -7.75
N HIS A 172 3.32 -23.74 -8.18
CA HIS A 172 4.49 -24.37 -7.58
C HIS A 172 5.66 -23.39 -7.43
N LEU A 173 5.37 -22.22 -6.87
CA LEU A 173 6.41 -21.23 -6.59
C LEU A 173 7.43 -21.78 -5.60
N SER A 174 8.71 -21.69 -5.95
CA SER A 174 9.79 -21.97 -5.01
C SER A 174 9.80 -20.96 -3.86
N ALA A 175 10.43 -21.31 -2.72
CA ALA A 175 10.60 -20.37 -1.61
C ALA A 175 11.31 -19.08 -2.04
N ASN A 176 12.26 -19.16 -2.95
CA ASN A 176 12.95 -17.99 -3.49
C ASN A 176 12.03 -17.13 -4.37
N ASP A 177 11.16 -17.75 -5.19
CA ASP A 177 10.20 -17.00 -6.01
C ASP A 177 9.17 -16.28 -5.14
N LYS A 178 8.65 -16.95 -4.12
CA LYS A 178 7.72 -16.34 -3.15
C LYS A 178 8.36 -15.14 -2.46
N LYS A 179 9.59 -15.31 -1.97
CA LYS A 179 10.33 -14.23 -1.32
C LYS A 179 10.60 -13.06 -2.26
N GLU A 180 11.00 -13.33 -3.51
CA GLU A 180 11.21 -12.30 -4.52
C GLU A 180 9.92 -11.50 -4.81
N LEU A 181 8.78 -12.18 -4.94
CA LEU A 181 7.48 -11.54 -5.14
C LEU A 181 7.02 -10.75 -3.90
N ALA A 182 7.25 -11.29 -2.70
CA ALA A 182 6.98 -10.59 -1.44
C ALA A 182 7.82 -9.33 -1.28
N GLU A 183 9.12 -9.40 -1.56
CA GLU A 183 10.00 -8.24 -1.52
C GLU A 183 9.68 -7.21 -2.61
N PHE A 184 9.27 -7.66 -3.79
CA PHE A 184 8.80 -6.77 -4.86
C PHE A 184 7.55 -6.00 -4.44
N SER A 185 6.50 -6.70 -3.99
CA SER A 185 5.26 -6.08 -3.55
C SER A 185 5.48 -5.14 -2.36
N LEU A 186 6.32 -5.54 -1.40
CA LEU A 186 6.70 -4.70 -0.26
C LEU A 186 7.43 -3.42 -0.69
N ARG A 187 8.30 -3.47 -1.70
CA ARG A 187 8.92 -2.26 -2.26
C ARG A 187 7.89 -1.32 -2.87
N VAL A 188 6.91 -1.85 -3.59
CA VAL A 188 5.81 -1.06 -4.18
C VAL A 188 5.01 -0.37 -3.07
N ILE A 189 4.59 -1.09 -2.05
CA ILE A 189 3.89 -0.57 -0.87
C ILE A 189 4.72 0.52 -0.19
N ASN A 190 5.97 0.22 0.14
CA ASN A 190 6.83 1.14 0.88
C ASN A 190 7.19 2.40 0.08
N SER A 191 7.19 2.33 -1.26
CA SER A 191 7.38 3.51 -2.10
C SER A 191 6.26 4.54 -1.95
N ALA A 192 5.02 4.09 -1.80
CA ALA A 192 3.86 4.93 -1.52
C ALA A 192 3.88 5.42 -0.07
N ARG A 193 4.14 4.52 0.89
CA ARG A 193 4.21 4.84 2.32
C ARG A 193 5.26 5.91 2.64
N GLU A 194 6.45 5.83 2.03
CA GLU A 194 7.52 6.85 2.21
C GLU A 194 7.05 8.23 1.78
N GLN A 195 6.33 8.34 0.66
CA GLN A 195 5.84 9.62 0.15
C GLN A 195 4.78 10.24 1.05
N LEU A 196 4.00 9.42 1.74
CA LEU A 196 3.02 9.84 2.74
C LEU A 196 3.64 10.04 4.13
N GLY A 197 4.95 9.79 4.29
CA GLY A 197 5.67 9.98 5.56
C GLY A 197 5.40 8.89 6.59
N LEU A 198 4.92 7.73 6.16
CA LEU A 198 4.62 6.59 7.02
C LEU A 198 5.87 5.72 7.25
N ARG A 199 5.83 4.92 8.31
CA ARG A 199 6.85 3.90 8.59
C ARG A 199 6.78 2.82 7.50
N PRO A 200 7.92 2.32 6.97
CA PRO A 200 7.90 1.20 6.04
C PRO A 200 7.39 -0.06 6.75
N TRP A 201 6.67 -0.89 6.02
CA TRP A 201 6.41 -2.27 6.41
C TRP A 201 7.69 -3.10 6.30
N VAL A 202 7.71 -4.25 6.96
CA VAL A 202 8.90 -5.10 7.06
C VAL A 202 8.53 -6.52 6.62
N TYR A 203 9.30 -7.08 5.67
CA TYR A 203 9.20 -8.50 5.38
C TYR A 203 9.52 -9.32 6.62
N SER A 204 8.78 -10.40 6.84
CA SER A 204 9.08 -11.34 7.92
C SER A 204 8.76 -12.78 7.52
N GLU A 205 9.60 -13.72 7.94
CA GLU A 205 9.43 -15.14 7.60
C GLU A 205 8.17 -15.72 8.25
N GLY A 206 7.80 -15.25 9.46
CA GLY A 206 6.56 -15.70 10.11
C GLY A 206 5.32 -15.21 9.37
N THR A 207 5.31 -13.98 8.85
CA THR A 207 4.19 -13.50 8.04
C THR A 207 4.17 -14.16 6.65
N GLN A 208 5.33 -14.48 6.08
CA GLN A 208 5.42 -15.27 4.84
C GLN A 208 4.80 -16.66 5.04
N LYS A 209 5.12 -17.31 6.16
CA LYS A 209 4.51 -18.60 6.49
C LYS A 209 2.99 -18.48 6.68
N LEU A 210 2.52 -17.43 7.34
CA LEU A 210 1.09 -17.16 7.47
C LEU A 210 0.43 -16.96 6.09
N ALA A 211 1.07 -16.23 5.17
CA ALA A 211 0.59 -16.04 3.82
C ALA A 211 0.45 -17.38 3.05
N ASP A 212 1.43 -18.27 3.20
CA ASP A 212 1.36 -19.61 2.61
C ASP A 212 0.23 -20.45 3.22
N ASP A 213 0.02 -20.37 4.53
CA ASP A 213 -1.06 -21.09 5.21
C ASP A 213 -2.45 -20.53 4.81
N VAL A 214 -2.59 -19.21 4.62
CA VAL A 214 -3.84 -18.59 4.10
C VAL A 214 -4.10 -19.06 2.67
N ALA A 215 -3.11 -18.98 1.77
CA ALA A 215 -3.24 -19.43 0.39
C ALA A 215 -3.65 -20.91 0.32
N LYS A 216 -3.07 -21.74 1.20
CA LYS A 216 -3.44 -23.17 1.29
C LYS A 216 -4.89 -23.36 1.75
N GLU A 217 -5.40 -22.56 2.70
CA GLU A 217 -6.80 -22.62 3.12
C GLU A 217 -7.76 -22.32 1.96
N TYR A 218 -7.46 -21.32 1.14
CA TYR A 218 -8.24 -21.01 -0.06
C TYR A 218 -8.23 -22.19 -1.04
N GLN A 219 -7.05 -22.73 -1.34
CA GLN A 219 -6.88 -23.83 -2.28
C GLN A 219 -7.59 -25.12 -1.81
N ASP A 220 -7.37 -25.51 -0.55
CA ASP A 220 -7.91 -26.75 0.03
C ASP A 220 -9.46 -26.73 0.07
N HIS A 221 -10.07 -25.57 0.16
CA HIS A 221 -11.53 -25.40 0.26
C HIS A 221 -12.16 -24.86 -1.03
N GLY A 222 -11.40 -24.76 -2.11
CA GLY A 222 -11.90 -24.32 -3.42
C GLY A 222 -12.36 -22.86 -3.46
N HIS A 223 -11.88 -22.02 -2.53
CA HIS A 223 -12.20 -20.58 -2.52
C HIS A 223 -11.26 -19.77 -3.41
N SER A 224 -11.79 -18.68 -3.93
CA SER A 224 -11.06 -17.72 -4.75
C SER A 224 -11.55 -16.30 -4.50
N ILE A 225 -10.84 -15.31 -5.02
CA ILE A 225 -11.29 -13.91 -5.01
C ILE A 225 -12.69 -13.71 -5.66
N LYS A 226 -13.16 -14.65 -6.50
CA LYS A 226 -14.47 -14.55 -7.15
C LYS A 226 -15.64 -14.97 -6.25
N ASP A 227 -15.37 -15.53 -5.08
CA ASP A 227 -16.41 -16.08 -4.19
C ASP A 227 -16.93 -15.04 -3.16
N ASN A 228 -17.13 -13.81 -3.61
CA ASN A 228 -17.68 -12.69 -2.83
C ASN A 228 -16.84 -12.31 -1.59
N GLY A 229 -15.53 -12.21 -1.76
CA GLY A 229 -14.64 -11.63 -0.77
C GLY A 229 -13.68 -12.60 -0.09
N HIS A 230 -13.25 -12.22 1.09
CA HIS A 230 -12.27 -12.96 1.87
C HIS A 230 -12.84 -14.27 2.44
N TYR A 231 -12.06 -15.35 2.38
CA TYR A 231 -12.39 -16.59 3.07
C TYR A 231 -12.06 -16.51 4.56
N VAL A 232 -12.86 -15.73 5.30
CA VAL A 232 -12.60 -15.38 6.73
C VAL A 232 -12.38 -16.64 7.58
N ALA A 233 -13.17 -17.69 7.40
CA ALA A 233 -13.01 -18.92 8.17
C ALA A 233 -11.63 -19.57 7.95
N GLY A 234 -11.10 -19.56 6.73
CA GLY A 234 -9.76 -20.04 6.40
C GLY A 234 -8.68 -19.16 6.99
N ILE A 235 -8.83 -17.83 6.85
CA ILE A 235 -7.90 -16.84 7.42
C ILE A 235 -7.78 -17.03 8.93
N VAL A 236 -8.90 -17.15 9.64
CA VAL A 236 -8.93 -17.35 11.08
C VAL A 236 -8.23 -18.66 11.50
N ARG A 237 -8.42 -19.75 10.74
CA ARG A 237 -7.73 -21.02 11.01
C ARG A 237 -6.21 -20.88 10.80
N ALA A 238 -5.80 -20.25 9.68
CA ALA A 238 -4.39 -19.99 9.42
C ALA A 238 -3.76 -19.09 10.50
N CYS A 239 -4.45 -18.04 10.94
CA CYS A 239 -4.01 -17.17 12.02
C CYS A 239 -3.80 -17.97 13.32
N LYS A 240 -4.78 -18.77 13.74
CA LYS A 240 -4.68 -19.62 14.95
C LYS A 240 -3.55 -20.62 14.88
N LYS A 241 -3.37 -21.27 13.73
CA LYS A 241 -2.25 -22.20 13.46
C LYS A 241 -0.88 -21.52 13.62
N ASN A 242 -0.78 -20.24 13.30
CA ASN A 242 0.45 -19.45 13.42
C ASN A 242 0.57 -18.68 14.76
N GLY A 243 -0.33 -18.92 15.70
CA GLY A 243 -0.25 -18.35 17.06
C GLY A 243 -0.91 -16.98 17.21
N LEU A 244 -1.72 -16.56 16.25
CA LEU A 244 -2.56 -15.35 16.36
C LEU A 244 -3.97 -15.72 16.80
N ASN A 245 -4.51 -15.00 17.77
CA ASN A 245 -5.86 -15.17 18.29
C ASN A 245 -6.81 -14.12 17.67
N LEU A 246 -7.09 -14.28 16.38
CA LEU A 246 -7.98 -13.41 15.64
C LEU A 246 -9.29 -14.14 15.32
N ASP A 247 -10.40 -13.43 15.27
CA ASP A 247 -11.74 -13.94 15.03
C ASP A 247 -12.36 -13.44 13.72
N ASP A 248 -11.65 -12.59 13.00
CA ASP A 248 -12.06 -12.02 11.71
C ASP A 248 -10.83 -11.79 10.82
N ASN A 249 -11.03 -11.24 9.60
CA ASN A 249 -9.95 -10.81 8.75
C ASN A 249 -9.37 -9.45 9.20
N TYR A 250 -8.19 -9.48 9.77
CA TYR A 250 -7.40 -8.31 10.15
C TYR A 250 -6.02 -8.28 9.46
N VAL A 251 -5.78 -9.20 8.53
CA VAL A 251 -4.43 -9.44 8.02
C VAL A 251 -4.32 -9.57 6.51
N GLU A 252 -5.42 -9.77 5.79
CA GLU A 252 -5.40 -10.04 4.35
C GLU A 252 -6.03 -8.91 3.55
N ASP A 253 -5.25 -8.40 2.58
CA ASP A 253 -5.74 -7.76 1.37
C ASP A 253 -5.67 -8.74 0.19
N LEU A 254 -6.64 -8.70 -0.73
CA LEU A 254 -6.81 -9.69 -1.77
C LEU A 254 -6.96 -9.05 -3.15
N ALA A 255 -6.19 -9.51 -4.12
CA ALA A 255 -6.39 -9.23 -5.53
C ALA A 255 -6.28 -10.53 -6.34
N GLY A 256 -6.64 -10.52 -7.61
CA GLY A 256 -6.55 -11.75 -8.39
C GLY A 256 -6.60 -11.52 -9.89
N PHE A 257 -6.27 -12.57 -10.62
CA PHE A 257 -6.28 -12.59 -12.08
C PHE A 257 -6.70 -13.98 -12.60
N THR A 258 -7.04 -14.02 -13.87
CA THR A 258 -7.38 -15.27 -14.56
C THR A 258 -6.30 -15.59 -15.58
N ILE A 259 -5.81 -16.83 -15.56
CA ILE A 259 -4.84 -17.30 -16.54
C ILE A 259 -5.17 -18.72 -16.99
N ASN A 260 -4.99 -19.00 -18.29
CA ASN A 260 -5.18 -20.33 -18.89
C ASN A 260 -3.83 -20.99 -19.25
N LYS A 261 -2.71 -20.46 -18.75
CA LYS A 261 -1.37 -21.00 -18.97
C LYS A 261 -0.87 -21.64 -17.69
N LYS A 262 -0.06 -22.70 -17.81
CA LYS A 262 0.58 -23.33 -16.66
C LYS A 262 1.75 -22.48 -16.10
N THR A 263 2.45 -21.80 -16.96
CA THR A 263 3.62 -20.99 -16.59
C THR A 263 3.50 -19.58 -17.15
N MET A 264 4.14 -18.63 -16.51
CA MET A 264 4.21 -17.24 -16.94
C MET A 264 5.58 -16.64 -16.61
N PRO A 265 6.03 -15.58 -17.33
CA PRO A 265 7.21 -14.84 -16.94
C PRO A 265 7.07 -14.22 -15.54
N MET A 266 8.16 -14.16 -14.78
CA MET A 266 8.22 -13.46 -13.48
C MET A 266 7.81 -11.99 -13.62
N SER A 267 8.18 -11.33 -14.75
CA SER A 267 7.78 -9.95 -15.05
C SER A 267 6.26 -9.78 -15.20
N GLU A 268 5.56 -10.78 -15.75
CA GLU A 268 4.11 -10.76 -15.87
C GLU A 268 3.44 -10.86 -14.48
N MET A 269 3.92 -11.75 -13.63
CA MET A 269 3.46 -11.85 -12.24
C MET A 269 3.69 -10.55 -11.46
N LYS A 270 4.88 -9.96 -11.59
CA LYS A 270 5.18 -8.66 -10.96
C LYS A 270 4.28 -7.53 -11.49
N ARG A 271 3.91 -7.56 -12.77
CA ARG A 271 2.97 -6.60 -13.35
C ARG A 271 1.58 -6.75 -12.72
N ASP A 272 1.11 -7.99 -12.54
CA ASP A 272 -0.22 -8.26 -11.97
C ASP A 272 -0.26 -7.87 -10.48
N ILE A 273 0.80 -8.15 -9.71
CA ILE A 273 0.97 -7.64 -8.34
C ILE A 273 0.96 -6.11 -8.30
N TYR A 274 1.71 -5.46 -9.20
CA TYR A 274 1.76 -4.00 -9.28
C TYR A 274 0.38 -3.39 -9.56
N PHE A 275 -0.38 -3.99 -10.48
CA PHE A 275 -1.72 -3.53 -10.79
C PHE A 275 -2.68 -3.72 -9.62
N GLY A 276 -2.68 -4.88 -8.95
CA GLY A 276 -3.49 -5.13 -7.76
C GLY A 276 -3.21 -4.11 -6.64
N LEU A 277 -1.93 -3.88 -6.33
CA LEU A 277 -1.55 -2.87 -5.33
C LEU A 277 -1.94 -1.44 -5.74
N LYS A 278 -1.83 -1.12 -7.03
CA LYS A 278 -2.28 0.17 -7.56
C LYS A 278 -3.79 0.37 -7.39
N GLN A 279 -4.59 -0.67 -7.64
CA GLN A 279 -6.04 -0.66 -7.41
C GLN A 279 -6.36 -0.41 -5.93
N MET A 280 -5.76 -1.19 -5.04
CA MET A 280 -5.92 -1.06 -3.58
C MET A 280 -5.57 0.35 -3.10
N ILE A 281 -4.42 0.87 -3.51
CA ILE A 281 -3.93 2.19 -3.07
C ILE A 281 -4.85 3.32 -3.52
N PHE A 282 -5.41 3.23 -4.74
CA PHE A 282 -6.23 4.31 -5.30
C PHE A 282 -7.74 4.03 -5.22
N GLY A 283 -8.16 2.95 -4.57
CA GLY A 283 -9.57 2.62 -4.37
C GLY A 283 -10.31 2.28 -5.66
N PHE A 284 -9.61 1.74 -6.66
CA PHE A 284 -10.14 1.49 -7.99
C PHE A 284 -10.70 0.07 -8.10
N ALA A 285 -12.01 -0.07 -8.28
CA ALA A 285 -12.77 -1.31 -8.39
C ALA A 285 -12.92 -1.85 -9.83
N GLY A 286 -12.24 -1.27 -10.80
CA GLY A 286 -12.38 -1.68 -12.21
C GLY A 286 -11.61 -2.95 -12.53
N ALA A 287 -12.13 -3.73 -13.50
CA ALA A 287 -11.51 -5.00 -13.91
C ALA A 287 -10.21 -4.84 -14.71
N GLY A 288 -9.82 -3.63 -15.11
CA GLY A 288 -8.59 -3.40 -15.85
C GLY A 288 -8.32 -1.92 -16.15
N GLU A 289 -7.11 -1.64 -16.61
CA GLU A 289 -6.60 -0.29 -16.91
C GLU A 289 -7.51 0.53 -17.84
N ALA A 290 -8.22 -0.11 -18.77
CA ALA A 290 -9.09 0.59 -19.72
C ALA A 290 -10.26 1.32 -19.02
N GLN A 291 -10.64 0.89 -17.83
CA GLN A 291 -11.74 1.47 -17.07
C GLN A 291 -11.32 2.60 -16.11
N ARG A 292 -10.02 2.91 -16.01
CA ARG A 292 -9.48 3.88 -15.03
C ARG A 292 -10.04 5.29 -15.16
N GLY A 293 -10.66 5.63 -16.30
CA GLY A 293 -11.34 6.92 -16.52
C GLY A 293 -12.74 6.99 -15.93
N ASP A 294 -13.33 5.88 -15.52
CA ASP A 294 -14.66 5.87 -14.90
C ASP A 294 -14.59 6.20 -13.41
N ARG A 295 -15.06 7.39 -13.07
CA ARG A 295 -15.09 7.89 -11.71
C ARG A 295 -15.89 7.01 -10.74
N ASN A 296 -16.93 6.34 -11.22
CA ASN A 296 -17.80 5.51 -10.37
C ASN A 296 -17.13 4.24 -9.87
N LEU A 297 -15.99 3.86 -10.45
CA LEU A 297 -15.19 2.72 -10.04
C LEU A 297 -14.20 3.06 -8.90
N TYR A 298 -14.15 4.29 -8.41
CA TYR A 298 -13.31 4.69 -7.29
C TYR A 298 -14.12 4.71 -6.00
N ARG A 299 -14.11 3.57 -5.28
CA ARG A 299 -14.96 3.36 -4.10
C ARG A 299 -14.41 2.38 -3.06
N GLU A 300 -13.23 1.76 -3.30
CA GLU A 300 -12.67 0.67 -2.49
C GLU A 300 -11.39 1.12 -1.76
N TRP A 301 -11.51 2.13 -0.88
CA TRP A 301 -10.36 2.64 -0.12
C TRP A 301 -10.10 1.92 1.20
N GLU A 302 -10.84 0.86 1.51
CA GLU A 302 -10.64 -0.01 2.68
C GLU A 302 -9.24 -0.62 2.62
N HIS A 303 -8.83 -1.18 1.48
CA HIS A 303 -7.48 -1.67 1.25
C HIS A 303 -6.40 -0.59 1.43
N ALA A 304 -6.68 0.64 0.97
CA ALA A 304 -5.77 1.76 1.19
C ALA A 304 -5.66 2.12 2.67
N GLY A 305 -6.74 1.99 3.43
CA GLY A 305 -6.74 2.15 4.88
C GLY A 305 -5.78 1.18 5.55
N ASP A 306 -5.77 -0.08 5.12
CA ASP A 306 -4.85 -1.11 5.60
C ASP A 306 -3.42 -0.83 5.17
N VAL A 307 -3.18 -0.66 3.85
CA VAL A 307 -1.84 -0.38 3.28
C VAL A 307 -1.18 0.83 3.93
N PHE A 308 -1.94 1.83 4.33
CA PHE A 308 -1.42 3.05 4.95
C PHE A 308 -1.63 3.14 6.47
N ASN A 309 -2.15 2.08 7.11
CA ASN A 309 -2.52 2.09 8.53
C ASN A 309 -3.29 3.37 8.89
N THR A 310 -4.39 3.64 8.17
CA THR A 310 -5.14 4.89 8.26
C THR A 310 -6.64 4.56 8.29
N GLN A 311 -7.12 4.13 9.43
CA GLN A 311 -8.48 3.61 9.65
C GLN A 311 -9.25 4.39 10.74
N GLY A 312 -8.65 5.42 11.31
CA GLY A 312 -9.22 6.20 12.42
C GLY A 312 -8.98 5.59 13.79
N SER A 313 -8.04 4.68 13.89
CA SER A 313 -7.65 4.03 15.14
C SER A 313 -6.52 4.77 15.87
N ARG A 314 -6.28 4.39 17.13
CA ARG A 314 -5.11 4.88 17.89
C ARG A 314 -3.77 4.38 17.33
N TYR A 315 -3.81 3.41 16.44
CA TYR A 315 -2.65 2.78 15.82
C TYR A 315 -2.35 3.34 14.42
N ASP A 316 -3.11 4.34 13.97
CA ASP A 316 -2.88 4.98 12.68
C ASP A 316 -1.43 5.49 12.55
N GLY A 317 -0.83 5.20 11.39
CA GLY A 317 0.56 5.57 11.09
C GLY A 317 1.62 4.59 11.62
N ASP A 318 1.22 3.45 12.16
CA ASP A 318 2.13 2.37 12.55
C ASP A 318 2.59 1.54 11.32
N TYR A 319 3.18 0.38 11.51
CA TYR A 319 3.70 -0.48 10.45
C TYR A 319 3.26 -1.93 10.65
N ASN A 320 3.32 -2.70 9.57
CA ASN A 320 2.99 -4.12 9.60
C ASN A 320 4.21 -4.97 9.23
N TYR A 321 4.20 -6.22 9.70
CA TYR A 321 5.02 -7.31 9.18
C TYR A 321 4.31 -7.90 7.97
N TYR A 322 5.07 -8.25 6.93
CA TYR A 322 4.51 -8.56 5.62
C TYR A 322 4.99 -9.88 5.02
N GLY A 323 4.09 -10.57 4.33
CA GLY A 323 4.34 -11.73 3.48
C GLY A 323 3.37 -11.76 2.31
N PHE A 324 3.66 -12.57 1.30
CA PHE A 324 2.87 -12.68 0.08
C PHE A 324 2.79 -14.12 -0.38
N SER A 325 1.61 -14.57 -0.79
CA SER A 325 1.43 -15.87 -1.40
C SER A 325 0.34 -15.85 -2.47
N ILE A 326 0.17 -16.96 -3.18
CA ILE A 326 -0.80 -17.11 -4.26
C ILE A 326 -1.50 -18.44 -4.07
N SER A 327 -2.82 -18.46 -4.27
CA SER A 327 -3.62 -19.67 -4.39
C SER A 327 -4.28 -19.75 -5.76
N ARG A 328 -4.67 -20.97 -6.16
CA ARG A 328 -5.42 -21.21 -7.39
C ARG A 328 -6.68 -22.01 -7.15
N THR A 329 -7.77 -21.58 -7.78
CA THR A 329 -9.03 -22.33 -7.87
C THR A 329 -9.52 -22.29 -9.31
N GLY A 330 -9.48 -23.43 -9.98
CA GLY A 330 -9.75 -23.50 -11.41
C GLY A 330 -8.71 -22.74 -12.24
N ASN A 331 -9.14 -21.69 -12.96
CA ASN A 331 -8.27 -20.79 -13.71
C ASN A 331 -8.08 -19.41 -13.04
N ILE A 332 -8.54 -19.29 -11.78
CA ILE A 332 -8.45 -18.04 -11.01
C ILE A 332 -7.28 -18.14 -10.05
N TYR A 333 -6.42 -17.15 -10.08
CA TYR A 333 -5.36 -16.94 -9.10
C TYR A 333 -5.76 -15.84 -8.15
N SER A 334 -5.65 -16.12 -6.84
CA SER A 334 -5.85 -15.17 -5.77
C SER A 334 -4.48 -14.81 -5.18
N MET A 335 -4.17 -13.52 -5.16
CA MET A 335 -2.94 -12.95 -4.59
C MET A 335 -3.24 -12.48 -3.17
N HIS A 336 -2.58 -13.11 -2.18
CA HIS A 336 -2.76 -12.86 -0.76
C HIS A 336 -1.66 -11.92 -0.26
N PHE A 337 -2.01 -10.67 -0.01
CA PHE A 337 -1.13 -9.65 0.58
C PHE A 337 -1.35 -9.68 2.09
N ILE A 338 -0.56 -10.49 2.77
CA ILE A 338 -0.73 -10.67 4.22
C ILE A 338 0.11 -9.67 4.97
N SER A 339 -0.53 -8.95 5.89
CA SER A 339 0.13 -7.96 6.72
C SER A 339 -0.35 -8.05 8.16
N VAL A 340 0.57 -8.30 9.09
CA VAL A 340 0.26 -8.37 10.53
C VAL A 340 0.68 -7.06 11.19
N PRO A 341 -0.28 -6.24 11.66
CA PRO A 341 0.03 -4.99 12.36
C PRO A 341 0.92 -5.18 13.58
N SER A 342 1.88 -4.28 13.78
CA SER A 342 2.80 -4.36 14.92
C SER A 342 2.06 -4.38 16.27
N PHE A 343 0.94 -3.66 16.39
CA PHE A 343 0.15 -3.67 17.62
C PHE A 343 -0.50 -5.03 17.93
N ILE A 344 -0.83 -5.83 16.89
CA ILE A 344 -1.34 -7.19 17.06
C ILE A 344 -0.20 -8.08 17.57
N VAL A 345 1.01 -7.94 17.00
CA VAL A 345 2.19 -8.71 17.42
C VAL A 345 2.55 -8.40 18.88
N ASP A 346 2.44 -7.15 19.28
CA ASP A 346 2.77 -6.68 20.64
C ASP A 346 1.65 -6.93 21.67
N SER A 347 0.47 -7.38 21.22
CA SER A 347 -0.69 -7.57 22.08
C SER A 347 -0.75 -8.99 22.66
N LYS A 348 -0.88 -9.08 23.98
CA LYS A 348 -1.15 -10.38 24.66
C LYS A 348 -2.55 -10.93 24.40
N GLU A 349 -3.48 -10.11 23.94
CA GLU A 349 -4.85 -10.50 23.59
C GLU A 349 -4.91 -11.19 22.24
N PHE A 350 -4.14 -10.65 21.27
CA PHE A 350 -4.20 -11.10 19.87
C PHE A 350 -3.03 -12.01 19.49
N ASN A 351 -1.96 -12.01 20.25
CA ASN A 351 -0.77 -12.82 19.98
C ASN A 351 -0.50 -13.81 21.10
N ASN A 352 -0.68 -15.10 20.80
CA ASN A 352 -0.35 -16.19 21.72
C ASN A 352 1.13 -16.61 21.58
N SER A 353 1.60 -16.77 20.33
CA SER A 353 2.95 -17.28 20.04
C SER A 353 3.49 -16.91 18.66
N PHE A 354 2.79 -16.07 17.91
CA PHE A 354 3.25 -15.63 16.60
C PHE A 354 4.60 -14.92 16.71
N ARG A 355 5.51 -15.26 15.80
CA ARG A 355 6.81 -14.62 15.64
C ARG A 355 6.91 -14.15 14.20
N PRO A 356 6.97 -12.83 13.98
CA PRO A 356 7.10 -12.28 12.64
C PRO A 356 8.45 -12.62 11.99
#